data_6d7940e64e71a62703e388bf52720366
#
_entry.id   6d7940e64e71a62703e388bf52720366
#
_cell.length_a   1.000
_cell.length_b   1.000
_cell.length_c   1.000
_cell.angle_alpha   90.00
_cell.angle_beta   90.00
_cell.angle_gamma   90.00
#
_symmetry.space_group_name_H-M   'P 1'
#
loop_
_entity.id
_entity.type
_entity.pdbx_description
1 polymer ?
#
loop_
_entity_poly.entity_id
_entity_poly.type
_entity_poly.pdbx_seq_one_letter_code
_entity_poly.pdbx_strand_id
1 'polypeptide(L)'
;MNTDQPGAATDKAADRVTGGPATQPMGIRQALREIRKGIVVMWWSFFDWLAAISWKALLLVSFLSLLLAGILRHPTPVFFLIIVSIIIKVIAGGKRRAERIATEATKRAETEQLGRTVLEARMEALQAQIEPHFLFNTLASIDQLIQTDPPRASRMQQSLIRYLRSAMPQMRESRRPSLGQQLDLCGAFLEIMAVRMEGRLQPVVRVPEGLRSAVFPSMMLQTLVENAIKHGLEPKPEGGRLEIGAEVVDGQLLVHVIDTGVGFMPKAEGGVGLANVRERLKVLYNGRAELIITVPPAGGTCATIKVPYEIAPA
;
A
#
# COMPACT_ATOMS: atom_id res chain seq x y z
N MET A 1 -56.96 28.89 1.08
CA MET A 1 -57.98 28.77 0.03
C MET A 1 -57.87 27.38 -0.52
N ASN A 2 -58.75 26.67 -0.08
CA ASN A 2 -59.61 25.55 -0.47
C ASN A 2 -58.88 24.20 -0.61
N THR A 3 -59.09 23.31 0.37
CA THR A 3 -60.22 22.38 0.58
C THR A 3 -60.34 21.45 -0.63
N ASP A 4 -60.38 20.14 -0.57
CA ASP A 4 -61.09 19.25 0.33
C ASP A 4 -60.66 17.80 0.07
N GLN A 5 -60.59 17.00 1.11
CA GLN A 5 -60.95 15.57 1.15
C GLN A 5 -62.51 15.47 1.09
N PRO A 6 -63.18 14.33 1.11
CA PRO A 6 -62.83 12.91 1.12
C PRO A 6 -63.80 12.01 0.33
N GLY A 7 -63.68 10.70 0.42
CA GLY A 7 -64.75 9.71 0.10
C GLY A 7 -64.12 8.34 -0.17
N ALA A 8 -64.05 7.48 0.71
CA ALA A 8 -64.86 6.41 1.31
C ALA A 8 -65.71 5.62 0.31
N ALA A 9 -65.45 4.33 0.20
CA ALA A 9 -66.38 3.20 0.28
C ALA A 9 -65.79 1.97 -0.39
N THR A 10 -65.40 0.99 0.41
CA THR A 10 -66.14 -0.26 0.67
C THR A 10 -66.31 -1.26 -0.45
N ASP A 11 -65.68 -2.40 -0.17
CA ASP A 11 -66.27 -3.73 -0.28
C ASP A 11 -66.53 -4.33 -1.69
N LYS A 12 -65.68 -5.32 -2.00
CA LYS A 12 -66.09 -6.62 -2.56
C LYS A 12 -64.97 -7.64 -2.46
N ALA A 13 -64.97 -8.28 -1.30
CA ALA A 13 -64.46 -9.64 -1.19
C ALA A 13 -65.46 -10.54 -1.95
N ALA A 14 -64.96 -11.37 -2.78
CA ALA A 14 -65.37 -12.75 -3.03
C ALA A 14 -64.86 -13.25 -4.39
N ASP A 15 -64.32 -14.42 -4.33
CA ASP A 15 -64.31 -15.41 -5.40
C ASP A 15 -63.31 -15.24 -6.56
N ARG A 16 -62.13 -15.78 -6.37
CA ARG A 16 -61.43 -16.58 -7.42
C ARG A 16 -60.54 -17.63 -6.76
N VAL A 17 -61.20 -18.71 -6.39
CA VAL A 17 -60.61 -20.01 -6.15
C VAL A 17 -60.17 -20.62 -7.48
N THR A 18 -58.97 -21.23 -7.44
CA THR A 18 -58.48 -22.28 -8.35
C THR A 18 -58.16 -21.92 -9.81
N GLY A 19 -56.91 -21.72 -10.02
CA GLY A 19 -56.23 -21.88 -11.29
C GLY A 19 -54.80 -22.30 -11.07
N GLY A 20 -54.57 -23.57 -10.73
CA GLY A 20 -53.22 -24.14 -10.77
C GLY A 20 -52.61 -23.96 -12.17
N PRO A 21 -51.31 -23.80 -12.31
CA PRO A 21 -50.69 -23.66 -13.62
C PRO A 21 -50.99 -24.94 -14.42
N ALA A 22 -51.81 -24.80 -15.43
CA ALA A 22 -52.02 -25.82 -16.45
C ALA A 22 -50.68 -26.19 -17.02
N THR A 23 -50.21 -27.38 -16.70
CA THR A 23 -49.04 -28.00 -17.37
C THR A 23 -49.39 -28.19 -18.82
N GLN A 24 -48.99 -27.24 -19.66
CA GLN A 24 -49.05 -27.43 -21.09
C GLN A 24 -48.23 -28.67 -21.48
N PRO A 25 -48.74 -29.57 -22.28
CA PRO A 25 -47.98 -30.77 -22.70
C PRO A 25 -46.74 -30.30 -23.44
N MET A 26 -45.59 -30.62 -22.91
CA MET A 26 -44.30 -30.30 -23.48
C MET A 26 -44.19 -30.90 -24.87
N GLY A 27 -44.09 -30.07 -25.88
CA GLY A 27 -44.04 -30.54 -27.27
C GLY A 27 -42.86 -31.51 -27.45
N ILE A 28 -43.06 -32.56 -28.26
CA ILE A 28 -42.09 -33.66 -28.51
C ILE A 28 -40.68 -33.10 -28.80
N ARG A 29 -40.60 -31.97 -29.53
CA ARG A 29 -39.32 -31.29 -29.82
C ARG A 29 -38.64 -30.68 -28.61
N GLN A 30 -39.37 -30.23 -27.59
CA GLN A 30 -38.84 -29.73 -26.33
C GLN A 30 -38.38 -30.90 -25.44
N ALA A 31 -39.16 -31.95 -25.36
CA ALA A 31 -38.78 -33.18 -24.64
C ALA A 31 -37.50 -33.78 -25.22
N LEU A 32 -37.34 -33.87 -26.53
CA LEU A 32 -36.14 -34.36 -27.21
C LEU A 32 -34.92 -33.46 -26.93
N ARG A 33 -35.09 -32.12 -26.84
CA ARG A 33 -33.99 -31.21 -26.48
C ARG A 33 -33.55 -31.42 -25.02
N GLU A 34 -34.49 -31.56 -24.11
CA GLU A 34 -34.16 -31.79 -22.69
C GLU A 34 -33.50 -33.15 -22.45
N ILE A 35 -33.98 -34.20 -23.14
CA ILE A 35 -33.34 -35.53 -23.11
C ILE A 35 -31.92 -35.44 -23.67
N ARG A 36 -31.72 -34.73 -24.80
CA ARG A 36 -30.36 -34.54 -25.36
C ARG A 36 -29.43 -33.78 -24.43
N LYS A 37 -29.92 -32.71 -23.78
CA LYS A 37 -29.14 -32.00 -22.76
C LYS A 37 -28.81 -32.90 -21.57
N GLY A 38 -29.76 -33.67 -21.07
CA GLY A 38 -29.56 -34.63 -19.99
C GLY A 38 -28.49 -35.68 -20.33
N ILE A 39 -28.54 -36.22 -21.56
CA ILE A 39 -27.54 -37.18 -22.04
C ILE A 39 -26.15 -36.53 -22.10
N VAL A 40 -26.03 -35.30 -22.60
CA VAL A 40 -24.77 -34.57 -22.67
C VAL A 40 -24.20 -34.31 -21.30
N VAL A 41 -25.01 -33.87 -20.36
CA VAL A 41 -24.58 -33.62 -18.97
C VAL A 41 -24.13 -34.92 -18.31
N MET A 42 -24.92 -35.98 -18.47
CA MET A 42 -24.58 -37.32 -17.94
C MET A 42 -23.28 -37.84 -18.54
N TRP A 43 -23.08 -37.64 -19.85
CA TRP A 43 -21.84 -38.04 -20.55
C TRP A 43 -20.62 -37.29 -19.99
N TRP A 44 -20.70 -35.99 -19.80
CA TRP A 44 -19.61 -35.20 -19.22
C TRP A 44 -19.36 -35.57 -17.75
N SER A 45 -20.41 -35.80 -16.97
CA SER A 45 -20.28 -36.25 -15.58
C SER A 45 -19.61 -37.62 -15.48
N PHE A 46 -19.95 -38.55 -16.37
CA PHE A 46 -19.29 -39.86 -16.46
C PHE A 46 -17.81 -39.70 -16.85
N PHE A 47 -17.52 -38.83 -17.81
CA PHE A 47 -16.17 -38.54 -18.23
C PHE A 47 -15.32 -37.97 -17.10
N ASP A 48 -15.87 -37.01 -16.33
CA ASP A 48 -15.21 -36.41 -15.16
C ASP A 48 -15.02 -37.42 -14.03
N TRP A 49 -16.00 -38.28 -13.78
CA TRP A 49 -15.87 -39.38 -12.81
C TRP A 49 -14.78 -40.36 -13.22
N LEU A 50 -14.76 -40.80 -14.48
CA LEU A 50 -13.74 -41.71 -15.00
C LEU A 50 -12.33 -41.11 -14.94
N ALA A 51 -12.21 -39.80 -15.17
CA ALA A 51 -10.96 -39.08 -15.04
C ALA A 51 -10.50 -38.94 -13.57
N ALA A 52 -11.43 -38.95 -12.59
CA ALA A 52 -11.13 -38.77 -11.17
C ALA A 52 -10.72 -40.12 -10.50
N ILE A 53 -11.20 -41.24 -10.99
CA ILE A 53 -10.93 -42.60 -10.40
C ILE A 53 -9.42 -42.90 -10.42
N SER A 54 -8.89 -43.59 -9.42
CA SER A 54 -7.47 -43.96 -9.41
C SER A 54 -7.16 -45.02 -10.46
N TRP A 55 -5.90 -45.08 -10.95
CA TRP A 55 -5.48 -46.13 -11.88
C TRP A 55 -5.65 -47.51 -11.30
N LYS A 56 -5.38 -47.70 -9.99
CA LYS A 56 -5.55 -48.98 -9.28
C LYS A 56 -7.00 -49.43 -9.29
N ALA A 57 -7.94 -48.51 -9.02
CA ALA A 57 -9.37 -48.83 -9.04
C ALA A 57 -9.89 -49.11 -10.45
N LEU A 58 -9.43 -48.37 -11.47
CA LEU A 58 -9.77 -48.65 -12.87
C LEU A 58 -9.33 -50.03 -13.31
N LEU A 59 -8.08 -50.40 -13.00
CA LEU A 59 -7.53 -51.71 -13.33
C LEU A 59 -8.28 -52.84 -12.59
N LEU A 60 -8.61 -52.65 -11.30
CA LEU A 60 -9.38 -53.63 -10.53
C LEU A 60 -10.77 -53.85 -11.12
N VAL A 61 -11.50 -52.78 -11.42
CA VAL A 61 -12.86 -52.85 -12.01
C VAL A 61 -12.79 -53.48 -13.40
N SER A 62 -11.78 -53.13 -14.21
CA SER A 62 -11.57 -53.72 -15.55
C SER A 62 -11.29 -55.21 -15.48
N PHE A 63 -10.46 -55.64 -14.53
CA PHE A 63 -10.15 -57.05 -14.30
C PHE A 63 -11.39 -57.84 -13.86
N LEU A 64 -12.16 -57.28 -12.91
CA LEU A 64 -13.38 -57.91 -12.41
C LEU A 64 -14.46 -58.05 -13.52
N SER A 65 -14.60 -57.00 -14.34
CA SER A 65 -15.52 -56.97 -15.48
C SER A 65 -15.14 -58.01 -16.55
N LEU A 66 -13.84 -58.19 -16.81
CA LEU A 66 -13.35 -59.16 -17.76
C LEU A 66 -13.57 -60.61 -17.29
N LEU A 67 -13.40 -60.84 -16.00
CA LEU A 67 -13.63 -62.14 -15.37
C LEU A 67 -15.11 -62.53 -15.44
N LEU A 68 -16.01 -61.58 -15.13
CA LEU A 68 -17.45 -61.77 -15.25
C LEU A 68 -17.90 -61.99 -16.71
N ALA A 69 -17.33 -61.28 -17.68
CA ALA A 69 -17.62 -61.45 -19.09
C ALA A 69 -17.14 -62.79 -19.64
N GLY A 70 -16.04 -63.33 -19.11
CA GLY A 70 -15.56 -64.69 -19.42
C GLY A 70 -16.55 -65.76 -18.97
N ILE A 71 -17.15 -65.59 -17.78
CA ILE A 71 -18.18 -66.51 -17.25
C ILE A 71 -19.44 -66.46 -18.15
N LEU A 72 -19.81 -65.25 -18.64
CA LEU A 72 -20.98 -65.04 -19.48
C LEU A 72 -20.73 -65.39 -20.97
N ARG A 73 -19.54 -65.86 -21.35
CA ARG A 73 -19.12 -66.20 -22.72
C ARG A 73 -19.20 -65.03 -23.74
N HIS A 74 -19.20 -63.77 -23.29
CA HIS A 74 -19.23 -62.57 -24.16
C HIS A 74 -18.10 -61.57 -23.80
N PRO A 75 -16.79 -61.91 -23.94
CA PRO A 75 -15.70 -61.02 -23.50
C PRO A 75 -15.44 -59.84 -24.44
N THR A 76 -15.80 -59.95 -25.73
CA THR A 76 -15.44 -58.93 -26.75
C THR A 76 -15.98 -57.54 -26.49
N PRO A 77 -17.25 -57.27 -26.13
CA PRO A 77 -17.74 -55.95 -25.88
C PRO A 77 -17.13 -55.29 -24.62
N VAL A 78 -16.86 -56.12 -23.60
CA VAL A 78 -16.24 -55.66 -22.35
C VAL A 78 -14.80 -55.21 -22.57
N PHE A 79 -14.05 -55.98 -23.38
CA PHE A 79 -12.67 -55.62 -23.74
C PHE A 79 -12.61 -54.27 -24.48
N PHE A 80 -13.52 -54.04 -25.43
CA PHE A 80 -13.62 -52.78 -26.14
C PHE A 80 -13.93 -51.58 -25.20
N LEU A 81 -14.86 -51.75 -24.25
CA LEU A 81 -15.20 -50.73 -23.24
C LEU A 81 -14.02 -50.37 -22.33
N ILE A 82 -13.21 -51.39 -21.95
CA ILE A 82 -12.00 -51.17 -21.15
C ILE A 82 -10.99 -50.32 -21.93
N ILE A 83 -10.74 -50.66 -23.21
CA ILE A 83 -9.82 -49.87 -24.05
C ILE A 83 -10.30 -48.43 -24.17
N VAL A 84 -11.58 -48.20 -24.47
CA VAL A 84 -12.16 -46.88 -24.56
C VAL A 84 -12.02 -46.11 -23.24
N SER A 85 -12.27 -46.73 -22.10
CA SER A 85 -12.11 -46.15 -20.76
C SER A 85 -10.67 -45.73 -20.47
N ILE A 86 -9.70 -46.54 -20.86
CA ILE A 86 -8.26 -46.23 -20.72
C ILE A 86 -7.91 -45.01 -21.61
N ILE A 87 -8.35 -45.01 -22.86
CA ILE A 87 -8.09 -43.89 -23.79
C ILE A 87 -8.66 -42.60 -23.23
N ILE A 88 -9.92 -42.62 -22.79
CA ILE A 88 -10.59 -41.45 -22.20
C ILE A 88 -9.78 -40.93 -20.98
N LYS A 89 -9.35 -41.88 -20.11
CA LYS A 89 -8.58 -41.54 -18.92
C LYS A 89 -7.23 -40.88 -19.24
N VAL A 90 -6.53 -41.38 -20.25
CA VAL A 90 -5.24 -40.81 -20.69
C VAL A 90 -5.44 -39.38 -21.21
N ILE A 91 -6.45 -39.18 -22.08
CA ILE A 91 -6.78 -37.86 -22.67
C ILE A 91 -7.22 -36.87 -21.58
N ALA A 92 -8.14 -37.27 -20.69
CA ALA A 92 -8.62 -36.44 -19.59
C ALA A 92 -7.51 -36.10 -18.58
N GLY A 93 -6.62 -37.05 -18.30
CA GLY A 93 -5.45 -36.83 -17.45
C GLY A 93 -4.46 -35.84 -18.03
N GLY A 94 -4.23 -35.89 -19.34
CA GLY A 94 -3.41 -34.91 -20.05
C GLY A 94 -3.98 -33.47 -19.97
N LYS A 95 -5.29 -33.31 -20.23
CA LYS A 95 -5.97 -32.01 -20.15
C LYS A 95 -5.88 -31.40 -18.74
N ARG A 96 -6.20 -32.16 -17.69
CA ARG A 96 -6.10 -31.69 -16.30
C ARG A 96 -4.68 -31.28 -15.90
N ARG A 97 -3.66 -31.99 -16.40
CA ARG A 97 -2.26 -31.67 -16.15
C ARG A 97 -1.87 -30.35 -16.83
N ALA A 98 -2.28 -30.14 -18.06
CA ALA A 98 -2.06 -28.90 -18.81
C ALA A 98 -2.75 -27.71 -18.15
N GLU A 99 -4.00 -27.87 -17.69
CA GLU A 99 -4.76 -26.84 -16.98
C GLU A 99 -4.10 -26.44 -15.64
N ARG A 100 -3.58 -27.42 -14.88
CA ARG A 100 -2.84 -27.14 -13.64
C ARG A 100 -1.55 -26.37 -13.91
N ILE A 101 -0.76 -26.77 -14.89
CA ILE A 101 0.48 -26.09 -15.27
C ILE A 101 0.17 -24.65 -15.73
N ALA A 102 -0.88 -24.46 -16.54
CA ALA A 102 -1.30 -23.14 -16.99
C ALA A 102 -1.74 -22.24 -15.80
N THR A 103 -2.52 -22.80 -14.86
CA THR A 103 -2.97 -22.06 -13.66
C THR A 103 -1.81 -21.71 -12.73
N GLU A 104 -0.84 -22.61 -12.56
CA GLU A 104 0.36 -22.31 -11.76
C GLU A 104 1.25 -21.26 -12.44
N ALA A 105 1.39 -21.33 -13.77
CA ALA A 105 2.15 -20.35 -14.54
C ALA A 105 1.51 -18.94 -14.44
N THR A 106 0.16 -18.86 -14.54
CA THR A 106 -0.57 -17.59 -14.40
C THR A 106 -0.39 -17.01 -13.00
N LYS A 107 -0.54 -17.82 -11.94
CA LYS A 107 -0.33 -17.37 -10.56
C LYS A 107 1.10 -16.88 -10.30
N ARG A 108 2.11 -17.53 -10.88
CA ARG A 108 3.51 -17.10 -10.79
C ARG A 108 3.72 -15.76 -11.49
N ALA A 109 3.17 -15.61 -12.71
CA ALA A 109 3.25 -14.37 -13.45
C ALA A 109 2.56 -13.20 -12.72
N GLU A 110 1.38 -13.42 -12.13
CA GLU A 110 0.67 -12.44 -11.31
C GLU A 110 1.47 -12.03 -10.06
N THR A 111 2.10 -13.00 -9.37
CA THR A 111 2.93 -12.71 -8.18
C THR A 111 4.20 -11.94 -8.55
N GLU A 112 4.84 -12.27 -9.67
CA GLU A 112 6.00 -11.54 -10.17
C GLU A 112 5.63 -10.11 -10.61
N GLN A 113 4.50 -9.95 -11.29
CA GLN A 113 4.00 -8.65 -11.71
C GLN A 113 3.66 -7.77 -10.51
N LEU A 114 2.97 -8.33 -9.50
CA LEU A 114 2.69 -7.63 -8.25
C LEU A 114 3.99 -7.21 -7.54
N GLY A 115 4.98 -8.09 -7.49
CA GLY A 115 6.31 -7.78 -6.94
C GLY A 115 7.01 -6.63 -7.64
N ARG A 116 6.93 -6.59 -8.99
CA ARG A 116 7.47 -5.47 -9.78
C ARG A 116 6.73 -4.17 -9.51
N THR A 117 5.40 -4.18 -9.51
CA THR A 117 4.59 -2.99 -9.24
C THR A 117 4.84 -2.43 -7.84
N VAL A 118 4.99 -3.30 -6.83
CA VAL A 118 5.35 -2.87 -5.46
C VAL A 118 6.75 -2.28 -5.42
N LEU A 119 7.70 -2.85 -6.15
CA LEU A 119 9.08 -2.32 -6.24
C LEU A 119 9.10 -0.96 -6.94
N GLU A 120 8.41 -0.83 -8.07
CA GLU A 120 8.28 0.43 -8.81
C GLU A 120 7.63 1.53 -7.95
N ALA A 121 6.51 1.23 -7.27
CA ALA A 121 5.88 2.17 -6.34
C ALA A 121 6.80 2.56 -5.17
N ARG A 122 7.62 1.63 -4.66
CA ARG A 122 8.63 1.94 -3.65
C ARG A 122 9.75 2.83 -4.20
N MET A 123 10.19 2.58 -5.44
CA MET A 123 11.22 3.41 -6.09
C MET A 123 10.69 4.83 -6.36
N GLU A 124 9.45 4.97 -6.83
CA GLU A 124 8.81 6.28 -7.00
C GLU A 124 8.65 7.02 -5.66
N ALA A 125 8.21 6.32 -4.59
CA ALA A 125 8.12 6.89 -3.26
C ALA A 125 9.47 7.31 -2.69
N LEU A 126 10.56 6.59 -3.00
CA LEU A 126 11.93 6.95 -2.63
C LEU A 126 12.43 8.18 -3.40
N GLN A 127 12.12 8.27 -4.70
CA GLN A 127 12.46 9.45 -5.52
C GLN A 127 11.70 10.71 -5.06
N ALA A 128 10.46 10.56 -4.57
CA ALA A 128 9.67 11.66 -4.03
C ALA A 128 10.14 12.16 -2.64
N GLN A 129 10.99 11.40 -1.92
CA GLN A 129 11.49 11.78 -0.60
C GLN A 129 12.65 12.77 -0.62
N ILE A 130 13.36 12.89 -1.72
CA ILE A 130 14.43 13.88 -1.89
C ILE A 130 13.99 14.87 -2.95
N GLU A 131 13.88 16.16 -2.59
CA GLU A 131 13.51 17.20 -3.57
C GLU A 131 14.62 17.27 -4.66
N PRO A 132 14.31 16.96 -5.92
CA PRO A 132 15.35 16.94 -6.98
C PRO A 132 16.02 18.31 -7.14
N HIS A 133 15.26 19.38 -6.99
CA HIS A 133 15.77 20.74 -7.07
C HIS A 133 16.80 21.05 -5.97
N PHE A 134 16.57 20.59 -4.73
CA PHE A 134 17.55 20.73 -3.66
C PHE A 134 18.88 20.01 -4.01
N LEU A 135 18.78 18.81 -4.56
CA LEU A 135 19.96 18.00 -4.94
C LEU A 135 20.79 18.71 -6.02
N PHE A 136 20.14 19.15 -7.13
CA PHE A 136 20.82 19.84 -8.21
C PHE A 136 21.46 21.15 -7.76
N ASN A 137 20.75 21.94 -6.94
CA ASN A 137 21.30 23.19 -6.40
C ASN A 137 22.49 22.96 -5.46
N THR A 138 22.46 21.86 -4.69
CA THR A 138 23.55 21.50 -3.81
C THR A 138 24.78 21.08 -4.60
N LEU A 139 24.61 20.26 -5.65
CA LEU A 139 25.69 19.86 -6.54
C LEU A 139 26.30 21.07 -7.28
N ALA A 140 25.49 21.99 -7.79
CA ALA A 140 25.96 23.21 -8.41
C ALA A 140 26.75 24.09 -7.43
N SER A 141 26.30 24.19 -6.18
CA SER A 141 27.05 24.92 -5.14
C SER A 141 28.40 24.26 -4.81
N ILE A 142 28.44 22.92 -4.77
CA ILE A 142 29.69 22.18 -4.56
C ILE A 142 30.67 22.45 -5.72
N ASP A 143 30.17 22.40 -6.96
CA ASP A 143 31.00 22.64 -8.16
C ASP A 143 31.64 24.06 -8.13
N GLN A 144 30.83 25.07 -7.80
CA GLN A 144 31.33 26.44 -7.64
C GLN A 144 32.37 26.55 -6.50
N LEU A 145 32.15 25.89 -5.37
CA LEU A 145 33.06 25.91 -4.23
C LEU A 145 34.36 25.15 -4.49
N ILE A 146 34.40 24.15 -5.36
CA ILE A 146 35.64 23.44 -5.73
C ILE A 146 36.68 24.43 -6.26
N GLN A 147 36.26 25.43 -6.99
CA GLN A 147 37.14 26.44 -7.58
C GLN A 147 37.49 27.59 -6.63
N THR A 148 36.59 27.93 -5.69
CA THR A 148 36.70 29.11 -4.82
C THR A 148 37.11 28.80 -3.38
N ASP A 149 36.60 27.71 -2.78
CA ASP A 149 36.86 27.25 -1.40
C ASP A 149 36.81 25.73 -1.31
N PRO A 150 37.87 25.02 -1.76
CA PRO A 150 37.89 23.55 -1.77
C PRO A 150 37.64 22.88 -0.41
N PRO A 151 38.11 23.39 0.74
CA PRO A 151 37.77 22.85 2.05
C PRO A 151 36.26 22.91 2.36
N ARG A 152 35.62 23.99 1.96
CA ARG A 152 34.16 24.18 2.13
C ARG A 152 33.37 23.28 1.20
N ALA A 153 33.82 23.09 -0.04
CA ALA A 153 33.29 22.11 -1.00
C ALA A 153 33.30 20.70 -0.44
N SER A 154 34.43 20.27 0.12
CA SER A 154 34.61 18.95 0.71
C SER A 154 33.64 18.74 1.89
N ARG A 155 33.49 19.71 2.79
CA ARG A 155 32.53 19.63 3.91
C ARG A 155 31.10 19.51 3.40
N MET A 156 30.71 20.32 2.41
CA MET A 156 29.37 20.28 1.83
C MET A 156 29.08 18.93 1.15
N GLN A 157 30.05 18.38 0.44
CA GLN A 157 29.94 17.05 -0.18
C GLN A 157 29.74 15.96 0.88
N GLN A 158 30.52 15.98 1.97
CA GLN A 158 30.37 15.04 3.07
C GLN A 158 28.98 15.12 3.74
N SER A 159 28.47 16.34 3.94
CA SER A 159 27.13 16.57 4.48
C SER A 159 26.05 16.08 3.52
N LEU A 160 26.23 16.24 2.21
CA LEU A 160 25.31 15.67 1.20
C LEU A 160 25.31 14.14 1.24
N ILE A 161 26.47 13.50 1.36
CA ILE A 161 26.58 12.04 1.48
C ILE A 161 25.87 11.57 2.77
N ARG A 162 26.04 12.26 3.90
CA ARG A 162 25.35 11.94 5.16
C ARG A 162 23.83 12.11 5.02
N TYR A 163 23.39 13.22 4.41
CA TYR A 163 21.98 13.46 4.13
C TYR A 163 21.35 12.35 3.31
N LEU A 164 21.98 11.99 2.19
CA LEU A 164 21.48 10.92 1.31
C LEU A 164 21.41 9.56 2.03
N ARG A 165 22.43 9.23 2.85
CA ARG A 165 22.42 7.99 3.65
C ARG A 165 21.30 7.96 4.69
N SER A 166 21.03 9.11 5.34
CA SER A 166 19.97 9.21 6.35
C SER A 166 18.57 9.28 5.73
N ALA A 167 18.45 9.80 4.51
CA ALA A 167 17.18 9.87 3.77
C ALA A 167 16.78 8.51 3.17
N MET A 168 17.76 7.67 2.81
CA MET A 168 17.47 6.33 2.30
C MET A 168 17.06 5.42 3.46
N PRO A 169 15.80 4.94 3.50
CA PRO A 169 15.39 4.00 4.54
C PRO A 169 16.27 2.75 4.43
N GLN A 170 16.92 2.38 5.52
CA GLN A 170 17.70 1.16 5.55
C GLN A 170 16.75 -0.01 5.28
N MET A 171 16.95 -0.71 4.17
CA MET A 171 16.09 -1.79 3.65
C MET A 171 15.98 -3.00 4.60
N ARG A 172 16.54 -2.92 5.81
CA ARG A 172 16.68 -4.07 6.72
C ARG A 172 16.01 -3.95 8.07
N GLU A 173 15.42 -2.85 8.47
CA GLU A 173 14.88 -2.79 9.83
C GLU A 173 13.42 -2.40 9.88
N SER A 174 12.61 -3.34 10.33
CA SER A 174 11.24 -3.16 10.87
C SER A 174 11.22 -2.28 12.13
N ARG A 175 12.26 -1.48 12.37
CA ARG A 175 12.36 -0.61 13.55
C ARG A 175 11.51 0.63 13.38
N ARG A 176 10.77 0.97 14.41
CA ARG A 176 10.06 2.25 14.46
C ARG A 176 11.11 3.38 14.39
N PRO A 177 10.90 4.40 13.54
CA PRO A 177 11.85 5.50 13.37
C PRO A 177 12.02 6.26 14.69
N SER A 178 13.28 6.62 15.02
CA SER A 178 13.62 7.35 16.24
C SER A 178 13.84 8.84 15.98
N LEU A 179 13.67 9.65 17.02
CA LEU A 179 14.00 11.08 16.98
C LEU A 179 15.48 11.30 16.60
N GLY A 180 16.39 10.48 17.09
CA GLY A 180 17.81 10.55 16.76
C GLY A 180 18.08 10.46 15.27
N GLN A 181 17.43 9.50 14.56
CA GLN A 181 17.55 9.38 13.12
C GLN A 181 17.03 10.63 12.39
N GLN A 182 15.94 11.23 12.86
CA GLN A 182 15.40 12.46 12.29
C GLN A 182 16.31 13.66 12.53
N LEU A 183 16.96 13.73 13.70
CA LEU A 183 17.94 14.77 14.04
C LEU A 183 19.20 14.66 13.18
N ASP A 184 19.69 13.44 12.93
CA ASP A 184 20.86 13.22 12.06
C ASP A 184 20.58 13.64 10.62
N LEU A 185 19.37 13.34 10.10
CA LEU A 185 18.92 13.79 8.79
C LEU A 185 18.83 15.31 8.71
N CYS A 186 18.15 15.94 9.68
CA CYS A 186 18.00 17.41 9.74
C CYS A 186 19.36 18.09 9.95
N GLY A 187 20.26 17.51 10.76
CA GLY A 187 21.60 18.06 10.96
C GLY A 187 22.40 18.12 9.66
N ALA A 188 22.43 17.03 8.89
CA ALA A 188 23.09 17.00 7.59
C ALA A 188 22.48 18.02 6.60
N PHE A 189 21.15 18.17 6.57
CA PHE A 189 20.45 19.15 5.77
C PHE A 189 20.81 20.59 6.18
N LEU A 190 20.80 20.88 7.49
CA LEU A 190 21.15 22.20 8.02
C LEU A 190 22.58 22.62 7.73
N GLU A 191 23.55 21.69 7.77
CA GLU A 191 24.92 21.94 7.37
C GLU A 191 25.03 22.37 5.89
N ILE A 192 24.30 21.70 4.99
CA ILE A 192 24.24 22.07 3.58
C ILE A 192 23.63 23.47 3.43
N MET A 193 22.51 23.73 4.11
CA MET A 193 21.84 25.03 4.02
C MET A 193 22.66 26.17 4.62
N ALA A 194 23.43 25.92 5.70
CA ALA A 194 24.33 26.93 6.28
C ALA A 194 25.44 27.33 5.28
N VAL A 195 25.93 26.38 4.49
CA VAL A 195 26.88 26.69 3.40
C VAL A 195 26.20 27.52 2.30
N ARG A 196 25.01 27.12 1.84
CA ARG A 196 24.27 27.83 0.77
C ARG A 196 23.84 29.23 1.16
N MET A 197 23.44 29.41 2.40
CA MET A 197 23.04 30.72 2.93
C MET A 197 24.22 31.59 3.39
N GLU A 198 25.46 31.19 3.10
CA GLU A 198 26.68 31.99 3.34
C GLU A 198 26.81 32.50 4.78
N GLY A 199 26.47 31.63 5.76
CA GLY A 199 26.55 31.99 7.19
C GLY A 199 25.35 32.79 7.72
N ARG A 200 24.37 33.14 6.88
CA ARG A 200 23.11 33.77 7.31
C ARG A 200 22.22 32.82 8.11
N LEU A 201 22.38 31.51 8.00
CA LEU A 201 21.69 30.51 8.78
C LEU A 201 22.53 30.11 10.01
N GLN A 202 21.94 30.24 11.20
CA GLN A 202 22.55 29.85 12.48
C GLN A 202 21.75 28.67 13.07
N PRO A 203 22.07 27.42 12.74
CA PRO A 203 21.37 26.25 13.26
C PRO A 203 21.80 25.94 14.69
N VAL A 204 20.86 25.61 15.56
CA VAL A 204 21.07 25.20 16.95
C VAL A 204 20.22 23.99 17.25
N VAL A 205 20.81 22.92 17.78
CA VAL A 205 20.10 21.71 18.21
C VAL A 205 20.21 21.59 19.72
N ARG A 206 19.08 21.62 20.43
CA ARG A 206 18.97 21.53 21.90
C ARG A 206 18.06 20.36 22.28
N VAL A 207 18.48 19.17 21.95
CA VAL A 207 17.73 17.95 22.27
C VAL A 207 18.56 17.12 23.28
N PRO A 208 17.99 16.78 24.45
CA PRO A 208 18.64 15.90 25.40
C PRO A 208 18.99 14.55 24.77
N GLU A 209 20.19 14.03 25.03
CA GLU A 209 20.67 12.77 24.45
C GLU A 209 19.73 11.59 24.73
N GLY A 210 19.13 11.55 25.93
CA GLY A 210 18.15 10.52 26.31
C GLY A 210 16.89 10.48 25.45
N LEU A 211 16.55 11.57 24.75
CA LEU A 211 15.37 11.62 23.88
C LEU A 211 15.64 11.15 22.44
N ARG A 212 16.89 10.91 22.07
CA ARG A 212 17.23 10.43 20.72
C ARG A 212 16.64 9.05 20.41
N SER A 213 16.45 8.22 21.45
CA SER A 213 15.82 6.89 21.33
C SER A 213 14.28 6.93 21.28
N ALA A 214 13.66 8.09 21.48
CA ALA A 214 12.21 8.23 21.43
C ALA A 214 11.66 7.91 20.03
N VAL A 215 10.52 7.24 19.96
CA VAL A 215 9.79 7.00 18.70
C VAL A 215 9.29 8.33 18.16
N PHE A 216 9.67 8.63 16.92
CA PHE A 216 9.23 9.85 16.24
C PHE A 216 8.97 9.58 14.76
N PRO A 217 7.87 10.10 14.18
CA PRO A 217 7.49 9.77 12.80
C PRO A 217 8.47 10.34 11.77
N SER A 218 8.77 9.53 10.76
CA SER A 218 9.72 9.87 9.70
C SER A 218 9.31 11.11 8.91
N MET A 219 10.29 11.91 8.50
CA MET A 219 10.19 13.08 7.62
C MET A 219 9.40 14.26 8.18
N MET A 220 8.74 14.14 9.34
CA MET A 220 7.95 15.26 9.88
C MET A 220 8.82 16.39 10.42
N LEU A 221 9.91 16.05 11.12
CA LEU A 221 10.87 17.06 11.57
C LEU A 221 11.54 17.75 10.38
N GLN A 222 11.91 16.96 9.36
CA GLN A 222 12.48 17.50 8.12
C GLN A 222 11.54 18.54 7.49
N THR A 223 10.26 18.21 7.37
CA THR A 223 9.26 19.13 6.80
C THR A 223 9.16 20.45 7.59
N LEU A 224 9.24 20.40 8.93
CA LEU A 224 9.24 21.63 9.74
C LEU A 224 10.49 22.46 9.51
N VAL A 225 11.66 21.84 9.45
CA VAL A 225 12.94 22.49 9.19
C VAL A 225 12.98 23.11 7.79
N GLU A 226 12.53 22.41 6.77
CA GLU A 226 12.42 22.91 5.40
C GLU A 226 11.50 24.13 5.33
N ASN A 227 10.32 24.08 5.99
CA ASN A 227 9.40 25.19 6.03
C ASN A 227 9.99 26.43 6.74
N ALA A 228 10.67 26.21 7.87
CA ALA A 228 11.31 27.30 8.60
C ALA A 228 12.40 28.00 7.77
N ILE A 229 13.17 27.24 7.01
CA ILE A 229 14.18 27.81 6.11
C ILE A 229 13.50 28.51 4.92
N LYS A 230 12.70 27.80 4.15
CA LYS A 230 12.13 28.28 2.88
C LYS A 230 11.19 29.48 3.05
N HIS A 231 10.38 29.44 4.11
CA HIS A 231 9.34 30.45 4.33
C HIS A 231 9.69 31.46 5.42
N GLY A 232 10.57 31.11 6.36
CA GLY A 232 10.98 31.97 7.44
C GLY A 232 12.29 32.71 7.15
N LEU A 233 13.36 31.98 6.87
CA LEU A 233 14.72 32.51 6.89
C LEU A 233 15.26 32.91 5.50
N GLU A 234 14.98 32.18 4.43
CA GLU A 234 15.43 32.53 3.07
C GLU A 234 14.89 33.88 2.60
N PRO A 235 13.58 34.22 2.85
CA PRO A 235 13.06 35.55 2.47
C PRO A 235 13.64 36.72 3.26
N LYS A 236 14.30 36.44 4.40
CA LYS A 236 14.90 37.48 5.28
C LYS A 236 16.36 37.69 4.85
N PRO A 237 16.73 38.91 4.35
CA PRO A 237 18.09 39.18 3.86
C PRO A 237 19.18 38.91 4.90
N GLU A 238 18.93 39.22 6.16
CA GLU A 238 19.86 39.04 7.27
C GLU A 238 19.94 37.57 7.71
N GLY A 239 19.01 36.70 7.21
CA GLY A 239 18.88 35.34 7.66
C GLY A 239 18.36 35.24 9.10
N GLY A 240 18.87 34.32 9.88
CA GLY A 240 18.52 34.19 11.27
C GLY A 240 18.88 32.85 11.86
N ARG A 241 18.32 32.57 13.05
CA ARG A 241 18.53 31.39 13.82
C ARG A 241 17.40 30.40 13.60
N LEU A 242 17.75 29.11 13.46
CA LEU A 242 16.85 27.98 13.51
C LEU A 242 17.23 27.11 14.68
N GLU A 243 16.31 26.90 15.61
CA GLU A 243 16.52 26.04 16.77
C GLU A 243 15.60 24.84 16.73
N ILE A 244 16.18 23.64 16.91
CA ILE A 244 15.44 22.39 17.12
C ILE A 244 15.57 22.03 18.59
N GLY A 245 14.45 21.83 19.28
CA GLY A 245 14.42 21.39 20.67
C GLY A 245 13.43 20.25 20.87
N ALA A 246 13.62 19.52 21.98
CA ALA A 246 12.67 18.50 22.39
C ALA A 246 12.60 18.39 23.91
N GLU A 247 11.40 18.11 24.41
CA GLU A 247 11.12 17.89 25.82
C GLU A 247 9.98 16.88 25.99
N VAL A 248 9.85 16.34 27.19
CA VAL A 248 8.71 15.46 27.55
C VAL A 248 7.91 16.15 28.66
N VAL A 249 6.62 16.37 28.37
CA VAL A 249 5.67 16.98 29.30
C VAL A 249 4.43 16.10 29.36
N ASP A 250 4.00 15.69 30.53
CA ASP A 250 2.81 14.88 30.77
C ASP A 250 2.72 13.60 29.91
N GLY A 251 3.87 12.92 29.74
CA GLY A 251 3.93 11.69 28.93
C GLY A 251 3.84 11.91 27.43
N GLN A 252 3.94 13.17 26.97
CA GLN A 252 3.99 13.54 25.56
C GLN A 252 5.40 14.04 25.20
N LEU A 253 5.91 13.59 24.08
CA LEU A 253 7.11 14.15 23.46
C LEU A 253 6.73 15.35 22.60
N LEU A 254 7.29 16.51 22.93
CA LEU A 254 7.18 17.74 22.19
C LEU A 254 8.49 17.97 21.44
N VAL A 255 8.43 18.05 20.11
CA VAL A 255 9.58 18.40 19.29
C VAL A 255 9.26 19.69 18.56
N HIS A 256 10.05 20.73 18.78
CA HIS A 256 9.80 22.06 18.23
C HIS A 256 10.93 22.55 17.33
N VAL A 257 10.55 23.27 16.30
CA VAL A 257 11.41 24.03 15.40
C VAL A 257 11.04 25.49 15.51
N ILE A 258 12.00 26.29 15.98
CA ILE A 258 11.82 27.74 16.15
C ILE A 258 12.73 28.45 15.15
N ASP A 259 12.15 29.34 14.35
CA ASP A 259 12.90 30.25 13.48
C ASP A 259 12.74 31.71 13.92
N THR A 260 13.72 32.52 13.59
CA THR A 260 13.66 33.99 13.76
C THR A 260 13.44 34.73 12.42
N GLY A 261 12.71 34.06 11.53
CA GLY A 261 12.42 34.53 10.18
C GLY A 261 11.38 35.64 10.10
N VAL A 262 10.75 35.77 8.94
CA VAL A 262 9.72 36.76 8.67
C VAL A 262 8.38 36.51 9.37
N GLY A 263 8.26 35.37 10.08
CA GLY A 263 7.06 34.97 10.79
C GLY A 263 6.07 34.16 9.93
N PHE A 264 5.07 33.61 10.60
CA PHE A 264 4.05 32.77 9.97
C PHE A 264 2.98 33.64 9.33
N MET A 265 2.91 33.67 8.01
CA MET A 265 1.78 34.26 7.27
C MET A 265 0.82 33.12 6.88
N PRO A 266 -0.40 33.08 7.43
CA PRO A 266 -1.42 32.14 6.96
C PRO A 266 -1.77 32.52 5.52
N LYS A 267 -1.22 31.82 4.53
CA LYS A 267 -1.80 31.84 3.19
C LYS A 267 -3.17 31.20 3.27
N ALA A 268 -4.16 31.74 2.57
CA ALA A 268 -5.55 31.24 2.53
C ALA A 268 -5.65 29.75 2.11
N GLU A 269 -4.62 29.22 1.49
CA GLU A 269 -4.39 27.78 1.27
C GLU A 269 -3.16 27.41 2.11
N GLY A 270 -3.37 26.87 3.30
CA GLY A 270 -2.29 26.39 4.17
C GLY A 270 -1.34 25.53 3.38
N GLY A 271 -0.04 25.88 3.35
CA GLY A 271 0.96 25.22 2.51
C GLY A 271 0.86 23.71 2.61
N VAL A 272 0.87 23.02 1.49
CA VAL A 272 0.65 21.57 1.34
C VAL A 272 1.47 20.75 2.36
N GLY A 273 2.67 21.20 2.72
CA GLY A 273 3.56 20.50 3.65
C GLY A 273 3.00 20.37 5.07
N LEU A 274 2.55 21.46 5.68
CA LEU A 274 2.03 21.44 7.07
C LEU A 274 0.65 20.78 7.17
N ALA A 275 -0.18 20.89 6.12
CA ALA A 275 -1.44 20.16 6.03
C ALA A 275 -1.21 18.65 6.00
N ASN A 276 -0.25 18.18 5.20
CA ASN A 276 0.15 16.78 5.12
C ASN A 276 0.71 16.26 6.47
N VAL A 277 1.48 17.09 7.20
CA VAL A 277 1.95 16.71 8.54
C VAL A 277 0.78 16.51 9.50
N ARG A 278 -0.21 17.42 9.51
CA ARG A 278 -1.41 17.27 10.38
C ARG A 278 -2.21 16.03 10.06
N GLU A 279 -2.48 15.79 8.79
CA GLU A 279 -3.24 14.62 8.35
C GLU A 279 -2.52 13.31 8.71
N ARG A 280 -1.22 13.26 8.45
CA ARG A 280 -0.41 12.08 8.75
C ARG A 280 -0.31 11.81 10.26
N LEU A 281 -0.18 12.84 11.10
CA LEU A 281 -0.22 12.71 12.56
C LEU A 281 -1.55 12.13 13.03
N LYS A 282 -2.66 12.62 12.48
CA LYS A 282 -4.01 12.13 12.79
C LYS A 282 -4.16 10.64 12.48
N VAL A 283 -3.66 10.21 11.31
CA VAL A 283 -3.72 8.79 10.89
C VAL A 283 -2.82 7.90 11.76
N LEU A 284 -1.56 8.31 11.99
CA LEU A 284 -0.58 7.49 12.72
C LEU A 284 -0.92 7.32 14.20
N TYR A 285 -1.51 8.34 14.82
CA TYR A 285 -1.72 8.39 16.28
C TYR A 285 -3.21 8.39 16.68
N ASN A 286 -4.14 8.17 15.71
CA ASN A 286 -5.59 8.17 15.97
C ASN A 286 -6.06 9.41 16.75
N GLY A 287 -5.55 10.60 16.37
CA GLY A 287 -5.89 11.88 17.00
C GLY A 287 -5.19 12.18 18.33
N ARG A 288 -4.26 11.33 18.80
CA ARG A 288 -3.45 11.56 20.03
C ARG A 288 -2.21 12.41 19.80
N ALA A 289 -1.99 12.89 18.58
CA ALA A 289 -0.86 13.72 18.19
C ALA A 289 -1.36 14.95 17.45
N GLU A 290 -0.61 16.06 17.57
CA GLU A 290 -0.99 17.32 16.95
C GLU A 290 0.22 18.12 16.47
N LEU A 291 -0.01 19.01 15.50
CA LEU A 291 0.93 20.06 15.07
C LEU A 291 0.41 21.41 15.55
N ILE A 292 1.17 22.06 16.43
CA ILE A 292 0.89 23.38 17.01
C ILE A 292 1.82 24.39 16.35
N ILE A 293 1.27 25.51 15.89
CA ILE A 293 2.05 26.61 15.33
C ILE A 293 1.77 27.85 16.17
N THR A 294 2.83 28.47 16.68
CA THR A 294 2.77 29.68 17.48
C THR A 294 3.76 30.74 16.96
N VAL A 295 3.51 31.97 17.28
CA VAL A 295 4.43 33.08 16.99
C VAL A 295 5.08 33.51 18.30
N PRO A 296 6.40 33.32 18.45
CA PRO A 296 7.12 33.74 19.64
C PRO A 296 7.07 35.27 19.82
N PRO A 297 7.16 35.79 21.05
CA PRO A 297 7.19 37.22 21.29
C PRO A 297 8.33 37.96 20.58
N ALA A 298 9.44 37.29 20.31
CA ALA A 298 10.59 37.81 19.59
C ALA A 298 10.40 37.82 18.05
N GLY A 299 9.24 37.39 17.56
CA GLY A 299 8.96 37.21 16.13
C GLY A 299 9.41 35.84 15.62
N GLY A 300 9.18 35.60 14.32
CA GLY A 300 9.45 34.30 13.69
C GLY A 300 8.31 33.30 13.89
N THR A 301 8.61 31.99 13.79
CA THR A 301 7.62 30.92 13.92
C THR A 301 8.14 29.82 14.86
N CYS A 302 7.25 29.27 15.67
CA CYS A 302 7.51 28.04 16.43
C CYS A 302 6.50 26.99 15.97
N ALA A 303 6.99 25.91 15.36
CA ALA A 303 6.19 24.74 14.97
C ALA A 303 6.54 23.57 15.88
N THR A 304 5.55 23.05 16.61
CA THR A 304 5.71 21.96 17.58
C THR A 304 4.90 20.76 17.17
N ILE A 305 5.55 19.60 17.05
CA ILE A 305 4.88 18.30 16.92
C ILE A 305 4.82 17.69 18.32
N LYS A 306 3.61 17.34 18.73
CA LYS A 306 3.33 16.67 20.00
C LYS A 306 2.84 15.26 19.72
N VAL A 307 3.55 14.25 20.26
CA VAL A 307 3.22 12.83 20.09
C VAL A 307 3.32 12.10 21.43
N PRO A 308 2.64 10.97 21.65
CA PRO A 308 2.86 10.13 22.81
C PRO A 308 4.34 9.75 22.94
N TYR A 309 4.89 9.87 24.16
CA TYR A 309 6.28 9.49 24.43
C TYR A 309 6.40 7.97 24.51
N GLU A 310 7.13 7.39 23.58
CA GLU A 310 7.46 5.97 23.53
C GLU A 310 8.96 5.83 23.22
N ILE A 311 9.63 4.86 23.85
CA ILE A 311 11.03 4.55 23.54
C ILE A 311 11.05 3.48 22.46
N ALA A 312 11.87 3.66 21.43
CA ALA A 312 12.07 2.65 20.41
C ALA A 312 12.77 1.42 21.04
N PRO A 313 12.29 0.19 20.78
CA PRO A 313 12.98 -1.00 21.23
C PRO A 313 14.40 -1.05 20.68
N ALA A 314 15.34 -1.45 21.52
CA ALA A 314 16.77 -1.50 21.23
C ALA A 314 17.09 -2.50 20.10
#